data_1a62c6a6c27a09538ae291a50e5e6507
#
_entry.id   1a62c6a6c27a09538ae291a50e5e6507
#
_cell.length_a   1.000
_cell.length_b   1.000
_cell.length_c   1.000
_cell.angle_alpha   90.00
_cell.angle_beta   90.00
_cell.angle_gamma   90.00
#
_symmetry.space_group_name_H-M   'P 1'
#
loop_
_entity.id
_entity.type
_entity.pdbx_description
1 polymer ?
#
loop_
_entity_poly.entity_id
_entity_poly.type
_entity_poly.pdbx_seq_one_letter_code
_entity_poly.pdbx_strand_id
1 'polypeptide(L)'
;MEQVVHNILRSIIHPESGENLIDGGIVESLKWTPESVSIALHFRKARDPFATKIKNQVETAIKEVLPERNIIVYIKEGDDKQAQKREQIEQMHRNSTTSHIGNVIAIASGKGGVGKSTVTANLAVALSRLGYRVGVLDADIYGPSQAKMFGVEDYLPDAVQIDGNDFIVPAESLGVRLISIAMFIRPTDALMWRGTMANSALRQLIHQTQWGELDYLLIDLPPGTGDIHLSIISELTIDGAIIVSTPQQVAVADVVRGVEMFRNPNVAIEVFGIVESMAGFTPAELPNNRYYLFGRGGAEHYATEAGVDLLGQIPIIQSIMEGSDNGCPASMTDSAVEPYYRQVAEKVVEKLMKKC
;
A
#
# COMPACT_ATOMS: atom_id res chain seq x y z
N MET A 1 10.83 45.08 -1.45
CA MET A 1 11.42 44.28 -0.35
C MET A 1 11.83 42.90 -0.83
N GLU A 2 11.00 42.19 -1.54
CA GLU A 2 11.30 40.87 -2.12
C GLU A 2 12.54 40.90 -3.03
N GLN A 3 12.64 41.91 -3.92
CA GLN A 3 13.79 42.13 -4.78
C GLN A 3 15.09 42.35 -3.99
N VAL A 4 15.04 42.94 -2.82
CA VAL A 4 16.21 43.19 -1.98
C VAL A 4 16.73 41.87 -1.39
N VAL A 5 15.83 40.98 -0.92
CA VAL A 5 16.22 39.66 -0.44
C VAL A 5 16.76 38.79 -1.56
N HIS A 6 16.16 38.85 -2.76
CA HIS A 6 16.70 38.21 -3.95
C HIS A 6 18.13 38.66 -4.29
N ASN A 7 18.42 39.97 -4.19
CA ASN A 7 19.77 40.49 -4.42
C ASN A 7 20.76 40.02 -3.35
N ILE A 8 20.34 39.95 -2.10
CA ILE A 8 21.15 39.35 -1.01
C ILE A 8 21.50 37.90 -1.29
N LEU A 9 20.51 37.09 -1.67
CA LEU A 9 20.73 35.67 -1.98
C LEU A 9 21.65 35.49 -3.20
N ARG A 10 21.61 36.40 -4.20
CA ARG A 10 22.53 36.42 -5.31
C ARG A 10 23.97 36.89 -4.94
N SER A 11 24.12 37.66 -3.89
CA SER A 11 25.46 38.10 -3.45
C SER A 11 26.23 37.04 -2.65
N ILE A 12 25.54 36.00 -2.14
CA ILE A 12 26.17 34.92 -1.37
C ILE A 12 26.57 33.80 -2.33
N ILE A 13 27.85 33.48 -2.37
CA ILE A 13 28.45 32.48 -3.25
C ILE A 13 28.77 31.23 -2.47
N HIS A 14 28.43 30.09 -3.03
CA HIS A 14 28.79 28.79 -2.45
C HIS A 14 30.29 28.52 -2.70
N PRO A 15 31.11 28.29 -1.67
CA PRO A 15 32.55 28.24 -1.80
C PRO A 15 33.11 27.13 -2.71
N GLU A 16 32.40 25.99 -2.81
CA GLU A 16 32.84 24.85 -3.61
C GLU A 16 32.40 24.97 -5.08
N SER A 17 31.16 25.41 -5.35
CA SER A 17 30.63 25.52 -6.72
C SER A 17 31.01 26.84 -7.40
N GLY A 18 31.29 27.88 -6.62
CA GLY A 18 31.52 29.22 -7.15
C GLY A 18 30.28 29.95 -7.67
N GLU A 19 29.11 29.34 -7.55
CA GLU A 19 27.83 29.90 -7.97
C GLU A 19 27.09 30.58 -6.80
N ASN A 20 26.26 31.56 -7.09
CA ASN A 20 25.43 32.19 -6.08
C ASN A 20 24.23 31.28 -5.74
N LEU A 21 23.58 31.56 -4.61
CA LEU A 21 22.54 30.67 -4.07
C LEU A 21 21.30 30.53 -4.97
N ILE A 22 21.00 31.52 -5.82
CA ILE A 22 19.86 31.48 -6.73
C ILE A 22 20.21 30.75 -8.01
N ASP A 23 21.27 31.16 -8.69
CA ASP A 23 21.65 30.62 -9.99
C ASP A 23 22.21 29.19 -9.85
N GLY A 24 22.81 28.83 -8.69
CA GLY A 24 23.19 27.48 -8.31
C GLY A 24 22.03 26.59 -7.86
N GLY A 25 20.79 27.11 -7.83
CA GLY A 25 19.60 26.34 -7.46
C GLY A 25 19.58 25.89 -6.00
N ILE A 26 20.32 26.57 -5.11
CA ILE A 26 20.35 26.26 -3.68
C ILE A 26 19.11 26.80 -2.97
N VAL A 27 18.49 27.88 -3.46
CA VAL A 27 17.24 28.41 -2.92
C VAL A 27 16.07 27.63 -3.49
N GLU A 28 15.48 26.74 -2.67
CA GLU A 28 14.32 25.91 -3.05
C GLU A 28 13.00 26.70 -2.97
N SER A 29 12.83 27.50 -1.90
CA SER A 29 11.61 28.31 -1.75
C SER A 29 11.85 29.53 -0.87
N LEU A 30 11.05 30.59 -1.16
CA LEU A 30 11.02 31.85 -0.41
C LEU A 30 9.56 32.17 -0.11
N LYS A 31 9.17 32.20 1.15
CA LYS A 31 7.79 32.48 1.60
C LYS A 31 7.77 33.72 2.47
N TRP A 32 6.81 34.60 2.20
CA TRP A 32 6.60 35.86 2.90
C TRP A 32 5.30 35.84 3.69
N THR A 33 5.37 36.31 4.93
CA THR A 33 4.22 36.69 5.73
C THR A 33 4.42 38.12 6.26
N PRO A 34 3.39 38.78 6.79
CA PRO A 34 3.54 40.09 7.40
C PRO A 34 4.59 40.12 8.53
N GLU A 35 4.80 39.00 9.23
CA GLU A 35 5.62 38.90 10.44
C GLU A 35 6.94 38.16 10.21
N SER A 36 7.05 37.36 9.16
CA SER A 36 8.22 36.50 8.93
C SER A 36 8.60 36.33 7.47
N VAL A 37 9.88 35.98 7.26
CA VAL A 37 10.43 35.54 5.97
C VAL A 37 11.03 34.16 6.17
N SER A 38 10.52 33.16 5.45
CA SER A 38 11.00 31.76 5.52
C SER A 38 11.70 31.39 4.23
N ILE A 39 12.92 30.87 4.32
CA ILE A 39 13.78 30.51 3.20
C ILE A 39 14.18 29.05 3.35
N ALA A 40 13.94 28.23 2.32
CA ALA A 40 14.45 26.87 2.27
C ALA A 40 15.69 26.82 1.37
N LEU A 41 16.80 26.38 1.91
CA LEU A 41 18.06 26.15 1.20
C LEU A 41 18.25 24.64 1.01
N HIS A 42 18.42 24.20 -0.23
CA HIS A 42 18.63 22.80 -0.57
C HIS A 42 20.06 22.60 -1.12
N PHE A 43 20.89 21.88 -0.35
CA PHE A 43 22.24 21.51 -0.76
C PHE A 43 22.23 20.09 -1.32
N ARG A 44 22.64 19.90 -2.58
CA ARG A 44 22.65 18.60 -3.26
C ARG A 44 23.54 17.56 -2.57
N LYS A 45 24.60 18.02 -1.91
CA LYS A 45 25.56 17.16 -1.20
C LYS A 45 25.05 16.84 0.20
N ALA A 46 24.92 15.55 0.54
CA ALA A 46 24.62 15.15 1.91
C ALA A 46 25.77 15.56 2.84
N ARG A 47 25.46 16.28 3.91
CA ARG A 47 26.43 16.88 4.85
C ARG A 47 27.39 17.85 4.15
N ASP A 48 26.83 18.86 3.49
CA ASP A 48 27.62 19.93 2.89
C ASP A 48 28.34 20.72 4.00
N PRO A 49 29.68 20.81 3.95
CA PRO A 49 30.44 21.47 5.01
C PRO A 49 30.18 22.98 5.14
N PHE A 50 29.57 23.57 4.12
CA PHE A 50 29.29 25.02 4.05
C PHE A 50 27.81 25.34 4.38
N ALA A 51 26.91 24.35 4.45
CA ALA A 51 25.49 24.57 4.63
C ALA A 51 25.15 25.42 5.86
N THR A 52 25.72 25.09 7.03
CA THR A 52 25.50 25.86 8.27
C THR A 52 26.08 27.28 8.18
N LYS A 53 27.22 27.44 7.54
CA LYS A 53 27.86 28.77 7.37
C LYS A 53 27.01 29.65 6.45
N ILE A 54 26.56 29.11 5.34
CA ILE A 54 25.69 29.80 4.37
C ILE A 54 24.36 30.17 5.00
N LYS A 55 23.74 29.26 5.76
CA LYS A 55 22.52 29.55 6.53
C LYS A 55 22.70 30.80 7.39
N ASN A 56 23.77 30.82 8.21
CA ASN A 56 24.02 31.93 9.15
C ASN A 56 24.30 33.25 8.38
N GLN A 57 24.99 33.17 7.24
CA GLN A 57 25.22 34.34 6.36
C GLN A 57 23.89 34.89 5.81
N VAL A 58 22.99 34.01 5.34
CA VAL A 58 21.67 34.41 4.85
C VAL A 58 20.83 35.02 5.95
N GLU A 59 20.77 34.39 7.14
CA GLU A 59 20.02 34.92 8.28
C GLU A 59 20.53 36.30 8.71
N THR A 60 21.84 36.47 8.81
CA THR A 60 22.45 37.75 9.22
C THR A 60 22.18 38.85 8.18
N ALA A 61 22.48 38.59 6.91
CA ALA A 61 22.34 39.58 5.86
C ALA A 61 20.87 40.03 5.64
N ILE A 62 19.91 39.12 5.81
CA ILE A 62 18.50 39.51 5.69
C ILE A 62 18.01 40.22 6.95
N LYS A 63 18.49 39.84 8.13
CA LYS A 63 18.11 40.50 9.37
C LYS A 63 18.63 41.94 9.47
N GLU A 64 19.77 42.24 8.85
CA GLU A 64 20.29 43.61 8.75
C GLU A 64 19.35 44.54 7.95
N VAL A 65 18.69 44.00 6.94
CA VAL A 65 17.78 44.76 6.06
C VAL A 65 16.33 44.74 6.54
N LEU A 66 15.94 43.68 7.26
CA LEU A 66 14.59 43.47 7.77
C LEU A 66 14.61 43.16 9.30
N PRO A 67 15.05 44.10 10.14
CA PRO A 67 15.25 43.87 11.57
C PRO A 67 13.93 43.57 12.33
N GLU A 68 12.81 44.08 11.84
CA GLU A 68 11.48 43.91 12.46
C GLU A 68 10.83 42.55 12.14
N ARG A 69 11.40 41.76 11.22
CA ARG A 69 10.83 40.50 10.81
C ARG A 69 11.54 39.31 11.42
N ASN A 70 10.78 38.24 11.65
CA ASN A 70 11.36 36.95 12.05
C ASN A 70 11.92 36.25 10.79
N ILE A 71 13.23 35.98 10.76
CA ILE A 71 13.89 35.32 9.65
C ILE A 71 14.10 33.84 10.01
N ILE A 72 13.56 32.95 9.20
CA ILE A 72 13.63 31.50 9.41
C ILE A 72 14.28 30.87 8.17
N VAL A 73 15.48 30.29 8.34
CA VAL A 73 16.17 29.60 7.25
C VAL A 73 16.25 28.11 7.57
N TYR A 74 15.65 27.31 6.69
CA TYR A 74 15.71 25.86 6.74
C TYR A 74 16.83 25.35 5.83
N ILE A 75 17.54 24.31 6.31
CA ILE A 75 18.52 23.59 5.49
C ILE A 75 17.95 22.20 5.16
N LYS A 76 18.03 21.82 3.88
CA LYS A 76 17.82 20.47 3.39
C LYS A 76 19.11 20.02 2.73
N GLU A 77 19.66 18.89 3.11
CA GLU A 77 20.91 18.35 2.60
C GLU A 77 20.70 17.01 1.90
N GLY A 78 21.47 16.81 0.82
CA GLY A 78 21.43 15.61 0.00
C GLY A 78 20.52 15.75 -1.21
N ASP A 79 20.86 15.01 -2.27
CA ASP A 79 19.95 14.84 -3.40
C ASP A 79 18.64 14.30 -2.87
N ASP A 80 17.54 14.84 -3.34
CA ASP A 80 16.22 14.35 -3.02
C ASP A 80 16.01 13.00 -3.71
N LYS A 81 16.72 11.98 -3.18
CA LYS A 81 16.55 10.59 -3.64
C LYS A 81 15.10 10.16 -3.56
N GLN A 82 14.32 10.81 -2.67
CA GLN A 82 12.88 10.58 -2.58
C GLN A 82 12.13 11.30 -3.71
N ALA A 83 12.51 12.52 -4.09
CA ALA A 83 11.87 13.20 -5.21
C ALA A 83 12.27 12.56 -6.56
N GLN A 84 13.56 12.22 -6.75
CA GLN A 84 13.99 11.44 -7.92
C GLN A 84 13.37 10.05 -7.96
N LYS A 85 13.23 9.40 -6.79
CA LYS A 85 12.54 8.13 -6.68
C LYS A 85 11.04 8.28 -6.95
N ARG A 86 10.40 9.36 -6.48
CA ARG A 86 9.00 9.68 -6.82
C ARG A 86 8.82 9.97 -8.30
N GLU A 87 9.69 10.78 -8.93
CA GLU A 87 9.65 11.01 -10.37
C GLU A 87 9.89 9.74 -11.19
N GLN A 88 10.83 8.88 -10.76
CA GLN A 88 11.06 7.57 -11.39
C GLN A 88 9.86 6.64 -11.19
N ILE A 89 9.26 6.62 -10.01
CA ILE A 89 8.04 5.88 -9.72
C ILE A 89 6.86 6.44 -10.53
N GLU A 90 6.70 7.76 -10.61
CA GLU A 90 5.66 8.38 -11.45
C GLU A 90 5.88 8.15 -12.95
N GLN A 91 7.13 8.11 -13.43
CA GLN A 91 7.44 7.74 -14.81
C GLN A 91 7.21 6.23 -15.05
N MET A 92 7.57 5.36 -14.10
CA MET A 92 7.23 3.94 -14.13
C MET A 92 5.71 3.75 -14.11
N HIS A 93 4.97 4.48 -13.27
CA HIS A 93 3.52 4.43 -13.22
C HIS A 93 2.85 4.91 -14.51
N ARG A 94 3.39 5.95 -15.18
CA ARG A 94 2.88 6.39 -16.49
C ARG A 94 3.10 5.36 -17.60
N ASN A 95 4.15 4.56 -17.50
CA ASN A 95 4.49 3.51 -18.46
C ASN A 95 4.03 2.12 -17.99
N SER A 96 3.41 2.01 -16.81
CA SER A 96 2.98 0.76 -16.21
C SER A 96 1.57 0.40 -16.64
N THR A 97 1.30 -0.90 -16.71
CA THR A 97 -0.05 -1.45 -16.90
C THR A 97 -1.00 -1.14 -15.75
N THR A 98 -0.49 -0.63 -14.60
CA THR A 98 -1.29 -0.18 -13.45
C THR A 98 -2.01 1.14 -13.72
N SER A 99 -1.69 1.87 -14.77
CA SER A 99 -2.36 3.13 -15.14
C SER A 99 -3.85 2.95 -15.51
N HIS A 100 -4.29 1.72 -15.76
CA HIS A 100 -5.67 1.37 -16.07
C HIS A 100 -6.44 0.80 -14.87
N ILE A 101 -5.90 0.85 -13.66
CA ILE A 101 -6.52 0.36 -12.43
C ILE A 101 -7.22 1.51 -11.72
N GLY A 102 -8.53 1.36 -11.48
CA GLY A 102 -9.34 2.36 -10.81
C GLY A 102 -9.00 2.52 -9.33
N ASN A 103 -8.97 1.42 -8.58
CA ASN A 103 -8.71 1.42 -7.15
C ASN A 103 -7.79 0.27 -6.74
N VAL A 104 -6.85 0.53 -5.86
CA VAL A 104 -5.91 -0.48 -5.31
C VAL A 104 -6.18 -0.65 -3.82
N ILE A 105 -6.47 -1.87 -3.40
CA ILE A 105 -6.82 -2.18 -2.01
C ILE A 105 -5.84 -3.20 -1.45
N ALA A 106 -5.16 -2.84 -0.37
CA ALA A 106 -4.28 -3.75 0.36
C ALA A 106 -5.06 -4.61 1.36
N ILE A 107 -4.88 -5.93 1.31
CA ILE A 107 -5.41 -6.85 2.31
C ILE A 107 -4.25 -7.31 3.20
N ALA A 108 -4.33 -6.93 4.46
CA ALA A 108 -3.26 -7.14 5.44
C ALA A 108 -3.74 -7.95 6.64
N SER A 109 -2.80 -8.53 7.35
CA SER A 109 -3.05 -9.16 8.65
C SER A 109 -1.83 -9.03 9.55
N GLY A 110 -2.05 -8.90 10.86
CA GLY A 110 -0.97 -8.80 11.83
C GLY A 110 -0.18 -10.10 12.02
N LYS A 111 -0.79 -11.26 11.72
CA LYS A 111 -0.15 -12.59 11.80
C LYS A 111 -0.69 -13.53 10.73
N GLY A 112 0.04 -14.63 10.51
CA GLY A 112 -0.40 -15.72 9.63
C GLY A 112 -1.56 -16.54 10.21
N GLY A 113 -2.31 -17.21 9.34
CA GLY A 113 -3.37 -18.16 9.73
C GLY A 113 -4.70 -17.53 10.16
N VAL A 114 -4.90 -16.23 9.95
CA VAL A 114 -6.17 -15.54 10.28
C VAL A 114 -7.20 -15.56 9.14
N GLY A 115 -6.88 -16.18 8.01
CA GLY A 115 -7.77 -16.24 6.85
C GLY A 115 -7.64 -15.06 5.87
N LYS A 116 -6.54 -14.31 5.90
CA LYS A 116 -6.28 -13.16 5.02
C LYS A 116 -6.49 -13.51 3.55
N SER A 117 -5.79 -14.50 3.03
CA SER A 117 -5.85 -14.92 1.62
C SER A 117 -7.24 -15.48 1.25
N THR A 118 -7.90 -16.18 2.18
CA THR A 118 -9.30 -16.63 2.00
C THR A 118 -10.25 -15.44 1.86
N VAL A 119 -10.06 -14.40 2.68
CA VAL A 119 -10.85 -13.17 2.56
C VAL A 119 -10.56 -12.47 1.23
N THR A 120 -9.30 -12.38 0.82
CA THR A 120 -8.90 -11.79 -0.46
C THR A 120 -9.58 -12.48 -1.64
N ALA A 121 -9.50 -13.81 -1.72
CA ALA A 121 -10.09 -14.59 -2.82
C ALA A 121 -11.62 -14.44 -2.88
N ASN A 122 -12.30 -14.60 -1.74
CA ASN A 122 -13.75 -14.51 -1.68
C ASN A 122 -14.25 -13.07 -1.92
N LEU A 123 -13.53 -12.05 -1.45
CA LEU A 123 -13.85 -10.65 -1.72
C LEU A 123 -13.67 -10.31 -3.21
N ALA A 124 -12.62 -10.82 -3.85
CA ALA A 124 -12.42 -10.64 -5.28
C ALA A 124 -13.58 -11.21 -6.10
N VAL A 125 -14.01 -12.43 -5.76
CA VAL A 125 -15.18 -13.06 -6.39
C VAL A 125 -16.45 -12.26 -6.10
N ALA A 126 -16.66 -11.79 -4.88
CA ALA A 126 -17.83 -11.00 -4.52
C ALA A 126 -17.90 -9.68 -5.31
N LEU A 127 -16.77 -8.98 -5.47
CA LEU A 127 -16.69 -7.77 -6.31
C LEU A 127 -16.95 -8.08 -7.80
N SER A 128 -16.38 -9.18 -8.33
CA SER A 128 -16.62 -9.63 -9.70
C SER A 128 -18.11 -9.95 -9.93
N ARG A 129 -18.79 -10.58 -8.98
CA ARG A 129 -20.23 -10.84 -9.04
C ARG A 129 -21.11 -9.59 -8.96
N LEU A 130 -20.59 -8.51 -8.38
CA LEU A 130 -21.24 -7.18 -8.43
C LEU A 130 -21.03 -6.47 -9.78
N GLY A 131 -20.29 -7.09 -10.71
CA GLY A 131 -20.09 -6.59 -12.08
C GLY A 131 -18.80 -5.78 -12.25
N TYR A 132 -17.91 -5.74 -11.27
CA TYR A 132 -16.63 -5.04 -11.36
C TYR A 132 -15.55 -5.92 -12.00
N ARG A 133 -14.62 -5.30 -12.71
CA ARG A 133 -13.40 -5.93 -13.22
C ARG A 133 -12.38 -5.98 -12.11
N VAL A 134 -11.99 -7.16 -11.69
CA VAL A 134 -11.17 -7.38 -10.49
C VAL A 134 -9.87 -8.09 -10.82
N GLY A 135 -8.78 -7.58 -10.25
CA GLY A 135 -7.48 -8.23 -10.23
C GLY A 135 -7.07 -8.62 -8.81
N VAL A 136 -6.27 -9.67 -8.70
CA VAL A 136 -5.62 -10.10 -7.44
C VAL A 136 -4.13 -10.23 -7.68
N LEU A 137 -3.34 -9.49 -6.91
CA LEU A 137 -1.90 -9.68 -6.79
C LEU A 137 -1.61 -10.45 -5.50
N ASP A 138 -1.14 -11.68 -5.62
CA ASP A 138 -0.64 -12.47 -4.50
C ASP A 138 0.82 -12.06 -4.22
N ALA A 139 1.00 -11.26 -3.20
CA ALA A 139 2.29 -10.74 -2.77
C ALA A 139 2.88 -11.49 -1.56
N ASP A 140 2.24 -12.57 -1.11
CA ASP A 140 2.75 -13.41 -0.02
C ASP A 140 3.78 -14.41 -0.55
N ILE A 141 5.04 -13.97 -0.59
CA ILE A 141 6.15 -14.74 -1.16
C ILE A 141 6.41 -16.04 -0.39
N TYR A 142 6.19 -16.04 0.92
CA TYR A 142 6.51 -17.16 1.78
C TYR A 142 5.39 -18.18 1.92
N GLY A 143 4.17 -17.79 1.58
CA GLY A 143 2.98 -18.65 1.64
C GLY A 143 1.97 -18.31 0.56
N PRO A 144 2.39 -18.22 -0.74
CA PRO A 144 1.47 -17.86 -1.80
C PRO A 144 0.37 -18.91 -1.92
N SER A 145 -0.87 -18.48 -1.95
CA SER A 145 -2.03 -19.35 -1.88
C SER A 145 -3.12 -19.03 -2.90
N GLN A 146 -3.08 -17.84 -3.50
CA GLN A 146 -4.15 -17.40 -4.41
C GLN A 146 -4.26 -18.28 -5.66
N ALA A 147 -3.12 -18.73 -6.23
CA ALA A 147 -3.13 -19.61 -7.39
C ALA A 147 -3.92 -20.91 -7.10
N LYS A 148 -3.75 -21.50 -5.91
CA LYS A 148 -4.52 -22.66 -5.46
C LYS A 148 -5.99 -22.32 -5.26
N MET A 149 -6.29 -21.23 -4.57
CA MET A 149 -7.67 -20.84 -4.25
C MET A 149 -8.51 -20.54 -5.50
N PHE A 150 -7.86 -20.18 -6.60
CA PHE A 150 -8.51 -19.93 -7.89
C PHE A 150 -8.38 -21.09 -8.90
N GLY A 151 -7.75 -22.22 -8.51
CA GLY A 151 -7.59 -23.39 -9.35
C GLY A 151 -6.67 -23.16 -10.57
N VAL A 152 -5.68 -22.30 -10.43
CA VAL A 152 -4.72 -21.93 -11.49
C VAL A 152 -3.28 -22.23 -11.12
N GLU A 153 -3.05 -23.26 -10.28
CA GLU A 153 -1.71 -23.64 -9.82
C GLU A 153 -0.77 -24.05 -10.96
N ASP A 154 -1.34 -24.69 -12.00
CA ASP A 154 -0.59 -25.16 -13.18
C ASP A 154 -0.47 -24.08 -14.28
N TYR A 155 -1.01 -22.89 -14.05
CA TYR A 155 -0.89 -21.81 -15.01
C TYR A 155 0.54 -21.27 -15.05
N LEU A 156 1.14 -21.31 -16.25
CA LEU A 156 2.43 -20.69 -16.51
C LEU A 156 2.20 -19.38 -17.26
N PRO A 157 2.51 -18.22 -16.67
CA PRO A 157 2.28 -16.94 -17.32
C PRO A 157 3.07 -16.81 -18.62
N ASP A 158 2.37 -16.47 -19.70
CA ASP A 158 3.01 -16.09 -20.96
C ASP A 158 3.52 -14.64 -20.89
N ALA A 159 4.48 -14.32 -21.75
CA ALA A 159 4.92 -12.95 -21.99
C ALA A 159 4.35 -12.44 -23.31
N VAL A 160 3.80 -11.21 -23.32
CA VAL A 160 3.35 -10.52 -24.50
C VAL A 160 4.15 -9.24 -24.69
N GLN A 161 4.57 -8.96 -25.93
CA GLN A 161 5.29 -7.72 -26.23
C GLN A 161 4.31 -6.62 -26.67
N ILE A 162 4.33 -5.49 -25.96
CA ILE A 162 3.51 -4.31 -26.26
C ILE A 162 4.46 -3.11 -26.33
N ASP A 163 4.47 -2.41 -27.45
CA ASP A 163 5.33 -1.25 -27.69
C ASP A 163 6.82 -1.47 -27.35
N GLY A 164 7.31 -2.69 -27.61
CA GLY A 164 8.70 -3.09 -27.39
C GLY A 164 9.04 -3.48 -25.94
N ASN A 165 8.06 -3.51 -25.04
CA ASN A 165 8.21 -3.98 -23.66
C ASN A 165 7.52 -5.32 -23.47
N ASP A 166 8.12 -6.19 -22.66
CA ASP A 166 7.54 -7.50 -22.33
C ASP A 166 6.62 -7.36 -21.11
N PHE A 167 5.40 -7.88 -21.25
CA PHE A 167 4.41 -7.91 -20.18
C PHE A 167 3.99 -9.34 -19.86
N ILE A 168 3.68 -9.58 -18.59
CA ILE A 168 3.23 -10.84 -18.06
C ILE A 168 1.71 -10.94 -18.23
N VAL A 169 1.22 -12.00 -18.83
CA VAL A 169 -0.22 -12.27 -18.95
C VAL A 169 -0.72 -12.88 -17.65
N PRO A 170 -1.68 -12.25 -16.92
CA PRO A 170 -2.24 -12.83 -15.70
C PRO A 170 -3.14 -14.03 -16.03
N ALA A 171 -3.28 -14.96 -15.08
CA ALA A 171 -4.32 -15.98 -15.17
C ALA A 171 -5.71 -15.33 -15.04
N GLU A 172 -6.71 -15.94 -15.67
CA GLU A 172 -8.12 -15.56 -15.50
C GLU A 172 -8.91 -16.75 -14.94
N SER A 173 -9.56 -16.54 -13.81
CA SER A 173 -10.44 -17.54 -13.19
C SER A 173 -11.60 -16.84 -12.51
N LEU A 174 -12.82 -17.37 -12.67
CA LEU A 174 -14.05 -16.89 -12.03
C LEU A 174 -14.31 -15.38 -12.24
N GLY A 175 -13.90 -14.84 -13.39
CA GLY A 175 -14.02 -13.40 -13.69
C GLY A 175 -13.02 -12.51 -12.98
N VAL A 176 -11.95 -13.09 -12.41
CA VAL A 176 -10.88 -12.39 -11.71
C VAL A 176 -9.56 -12.63 -12.46
N ARG A 177 -8.78 -11.58 -12.69
CA ARG A 177 -7.39 -11.67 -13.18
C ARG A 177 -6.46 -11.88 -12.00
N LEU A 178 -5.55 -12.83 -12.11
CA LEU A 178 -4.69 -13.21 -10.98
C LEU A 178 -3.24 -13.35 -11.44
N ILE A 179 -2.34 -12.78 -10.64
CA ILE A 179 -0.92 -13.09 -10.70
C ILE A 179 -0.42 -13.43 -9.30
N SER A 180 0.36 -14.50 -9.19
CA SER A 180 0.99 -14.94 -7.95
C SER A 180 2.46 -15.23 -8.18
N ILE A 181 3.28 -14.93 -7.20
CA ILE A 181 4.68 -15.30 -7.21
C ILE A 181 4.87 -16.82 -7.35
N ALA A 182 3.91 -17.61 -6.86
CA ALA A 182 3.93 -19.08 -6.99
C ALA A 182 3.97 -19.57 -8.44
N MET A 183 3.49 -18.77 -9.40
CA MET A 183 3.48 -19.12 -10.82
C MET A 183 4.90 -19.11 -11.46
N PHE A 184 5.88 -18.51 -10.79
CA PHE A 184 7.25 -18.33 -11.29
C PHE A 184 8.29 -19.12 -10.52
N ILE A 185 7.94 -19.62 -9.32
CA ILE A 185 8.89 -20.20 -8.40
C ILE A 185 8.41 -21.58 -7.98
N ARG A 186 9.33 -22.57 -8.02
CA ARG A 186 9.03 -23.85 -7.41
C ARG A 186 8.99 -23.72 -5.90
N PRO A 187 8.10 -24.44 -5.19
CA PRO A 187 7.99 -24.34 -3.73
C PRO A 187 9.33 -24.56 -2.99
N THR A 188 10.21 -25.39 -3.55
CA THR A 188 11.55 -25.66 -3.02
C THR A 188 12.51 -24.49 -3.14
N ASP A 189 12.30 -23.60 -4.12
CA ASP A 189 13.22 -22.51 -4.44
C ASP A 189 12.83 -21.23 -3.66
N ALA A 190 11.56 -21.11 -3.27
CA ALA A 190 11.05 -19.99 -2.47
C ALA A 190 11.79 -19.80 -1.14
N LEU A 191 12.26 -20.90 -0.53
CA LEU A 191 13.03 -20.87 0.73
C LEU A 191 14.40 -20.18 0.61
N MET A 192 14.92 -20.03 -0.61
CA MET A 192 16.24 -19.42 -0.85
C MET A 192 16.14 -17.93 -1.23
N TRP A 193 14.94 -17.40 -1.37
CA TRP A 193 14.76 -16.00 -1.75
C TRP A 193 15.06 -15.06 -0.59
N ARG A 194 16.08 -14.23 -0.79
CA ARG A 194 16.41 -13.16 0.15
C ARG A 194 15.58 -11.91 -0.17
N GLY A 195 15.34 -11.05 0.82
CA GLY A 195 14.45 -9.90 0.73
C GLY A 195 14.63 -9.01 -0.51
N THR A 196 15.86 -8.83 -1.00
CA THR A 196 16.14 -8.04 -2.21
C THR A 196 15.63 -8.71 -3.50
N MET A 197 15.73 -10.05 -3.62
CA MET A 197 15.21 -10.78 -4.77
C MET A 197 13.68 -10.79 -4.75
N ALA A 198 13.11 -11.01 -3.57
CA ALA A 198 11.69 -10.97 -3.33
C ALA A 198 11.08 -9.61 -3.76
N ASN A 199 11.70 -8.52 -3.33
CA ASN A 199 11.26 -7.17 -3.69
C ASN A 199 11.38 -6.89 -5.19
N SER A 200 12.46 -7.38 -5.85
CA SER A 200 12.61 -7.23 -7.31
C SER A 200 11.52 -7.97 -8.08
N ALA A 201 11.19 -9.19 -7.68
CA ALA A 201 10.15 -9.98 -8.32
C ALA A 201 8.77 -9.34 -8.12
N LEU A 202 8.44 -8.93 -6.90
CA LEU A 202 7.18 -8.23 -6.64
C LEU A 202 7.06 -6.95 -7.47
N ARG A 203 8.14 -6.18 -7.60
CA ARG A 203 8.17 -5.00 -8.48
C ARG A 203 7.86 -5.38 -9.94
N GLN A 204 8.43 -6.48 -10.44
CA GLN A 204 8.11 -6.98 -11.76
C GLN A 204 6.62 -7.35 -11.89
N LEU A 205 6.07 -8.11 -10.94
CA LEU A 205 4.65 -8.49 -10.95
C LEU A 205 3.73 -7.27 -10.89
N ILE A 206 4.09 -6.24 -10.14
CA ILE A 206 3.33 -5.00 -10.03
C ILE A 206 3.32 -4.24 -11.38
N HIS A 207 4.50 -4.05 -11.99
CA HIS A 207 4.66 -3.15 -13.12
C HIS A 207 4.59 -3.82 -14.49
N GLN A 208 4.86 -5.12 -14.57
CA GLN A 208 4.91 -5.85 -15.85
C GLN A 208 3.70 -6.76 -16.08
N THR A 209 2.74 -6.88 -15.15
CA THR A 209 1.52 -7.64 -15.39
C THR A 209 0.56 -6.84 -16.27
N GLN A 210 0.08 -7.46 -17.35
CA GLN A 210 -0.92 -6.89 -18.26
C GLN A 210 -2.32 -6.98 -17.63
N TRP A 211 -2.58 -6.08 -16.67
CA TRP A 211 -3.87 -6.04 -15.99
C TRP A 211 -5.03 -5.64 -16.93
N GLY A 212 -4.75 -4.85 -17.97
CA GLY A 212 -5.79 -4.20 -18.76
C GLY A 212 -6.58 -3.21 -17.91
N GLU A 213 -7.86 -3.02 -18.20
CA GLU A 213 -8.73 -2.18 -17.38
C GLU A 213 -9.27 -2.97 -16.19
N LEU A 214 -9.02 -2.47 -14.98
CA LEU A 214 -9.58 -2.98 -13.72
C LEU A 214 -10.31 -1.87 -12.97
N ASP A 215 -11.41 -2.21 -12.30
CA ASP A 215 -12.06 -1.34 -11.35
C ASP A 215 -11.41 -1.47 -9.96
N TYR A 216 -10.95 -2.68 -9.63
CA TYR A 216 -10.28 -3.01 -8.36
C TYR A 216 -9.09 -3.94 -8.55
N LEU A 217 -7.96 -3.61 -7.92
CA LEU A 217 -6.84 -4.52 -7.70
C LEU A 217 -6.72 -4.80 -6.20
N LEU A 218 -6.89 -6.05 -5.79
CA LEU A 218 -6.67 -6.49 -4.43
C LEU A 218 -5.24 -7.02 -4.30
N ILE A 219 -4.51 -6.55 -3.30
CA ILE A 219 -3.15 -7.00 -3.01
C ILE A 219 -3.18 -7.86 -1.75
N ASP A 220 -2.96 -9.15 -1.89
CA ASP A 220 -2.81 -10.08 -0.77
C ASP A 220 -1.40 -9.95 -0.20
N LEU A 221 -1.25 -9.12 0.85
CA LEU A 221 0.05 -8.82 1.46
C LEU A 221 0.57 -10.02 2.28
N PRO A 222 1.88 -10.16 2.49
CA PRO A 222 2.42 -11.10 3.46
C PRO A 222 1.84 -10.86 4.86
N PRO A 223 1.86 -11.84 5.78
CA PRO A 223 1.47 -11.59 7.17
C PRO A 223 2.49 -10.71 7.90
N GLY A 224 2.03 -9.93 8.88
CA GLY A 224 2.86 -9.06 9.69
C GLY A 224 2.97 -7.63 9.15
N THR A 225 4.03 -6.90 9.53
CA THR A 225 4.25 -5.48 9.24
C THR A 225 5.71 -5.17 8.89
N GLY A 226 6.37 -6.07 8.14
CA GLY A 226 7.80 -5.97 7.83
C GLY A 226 8.12 -5.12 6.60
N ASP A 227 9.42 -5.07 6.24
CA ASP A 227 9.96 -4.25 5.14
C ASP A 227 9.33 -4.55 3.77
N ILE A 228 8.85 -5.77 3.54
CA ILE A 228 8.18 -6.14 2.29
C ILE A 228 6.90 -5.34 2.09
N HIS A 229 6.12 -5.10 3.16
CA HIS A 229 4.93 -4.26 3.10
C HIS A 229 5.26 -2.85 2.64
N LEU A 230 6.28 -2.23 3.25
CA LEU A 230 6.72 -0.88 2.88
C LEU A 230 7.23 -0.83 1.44
N SER A 231 7.89 -1.89 0.97
CA SER A 231 8.34 -2.00 -0.42
C SER A 231 7.15 -2.02 -1.39
N ILE A 232 6.14 -2.84 -1.15
CA ILE A 232 4.93 -2.92 -2.00
C ILE A 232 4.17 -1.58 -1.98
N ILE A 233 3.96 -1.02 -0.78
CA ILE A 233 3.30 0.27 -0.58
C ILE A 233 4.03 1.41 -1.32
N SER A 234 5.35 1.33 -1.44
CA SER A 234 6.13 2.35 -2.15
C SER A 234 6.08 2.24 -3.67
N GLU A 235 5.59 1.12 -4.22
CA GLU A 235 5.51 0.87 -5.66
C GLU A 235 4.12 1.17 -6.24
N LEU A 236 3.08 1.27 -5.41
CA LEU A 236 1.70 1.49 -5.82
C LEU A 236 1.05 2.63 -5.05
N THR A 237 0.14 3.33 -5.70
CA THR A 237 -0.80 4.21 -4.99
C THR A 237 -1.93 3.34 -4.45
N ILE A 238 -1.97 3.15 -3.14
CA ILE A 238 -2.97 2.33 -2.47
C ILE A 238 -4.08 3.24 -1.94
N ASP A 239 -5.33 2.98 -2.38
CA ASP A 239 -6.49 3.79 -2.01
C ASP A 239 -7.01 3.47 -0.61
N GLY A 240 -6.78 2.25 -0.14
CA GLY A 240 -7.13 1.87 1.21
C GLY A 240 -6.66 0.48 1.60
N ALA A 241 -6.72 0.20 2.89
CA ALA A 241 -6.32 -1.08 3.46
C ALA A 241 -7.46 -1.74 4.23
N ILE A 242 -7.57 -3.06 4.09
CA ILE A 242 -8.46 -3.91 4.88
C ILE A 242 -7.59 -4.79 5.77
N ILE A 243 -7.90 -4.85 7.07
CA ILE A 243 -7.16 -5.69 8.01
C ILE A 243 -8.00 -6.89 8.39
N VAL A 244 -7.44 -8.09 8.19
CA VAL A 244 -8.08 -9.35 8.55
C VAL A 244 -7.55 -9.85 9.88
N SER A 245 -8.46 -10.21 10.79
CA SER A 245 -8.14 -10.76 12.11
C SER A 245 -9.13 -11.84 12.51
N THR A 246 -8.79 -12.57 13.57
CA THR A 246 -9.72 -13.45 14.30
C THR A 246 -10.15 -12.76 15.61
N PRO A 247 -11.22 -13.23 16.30
CA PRO A 247 -11.68 -12.64 17.55
C PRO A 247 -10.69 -12.72 18.73
N GLN A 248 -9.62 -13.52 18.61
CA GLN A 248 -8.66 -13.74 19.70
C GLN A 248 -7.91 -12.46 20.06
N GLN A 249 -7.78 -12.18 21.34
CA GLN A 249 -7.06 -11.00 21.85
C GLN A 249 -5.60 -10.91 21.37
N VAL A 250 -4.93 -12.05 21.26
CA VAL A 250 -3.55 -12.12 20.70
C VAL A 250 -3.52 -11.67 19.24
N ALA A 251 -4.55 -12.00 18.45
CA ALA A 251 -4.65 -11.54 17.06
C ALA A 251 -4.98 -10.04 16.99
N VAL A 252 -5.82 -9.55 17.88
CA VAL A 252 -6.17 -8.12 17.98
C VAL A 252 -4.95 -7.27 18.30
N ALA A 253 -4.04 -7.72 19.18
CA ALA A 253 -2.79 -7.02 19.46
C ALA A 253 -1.92 -6.82 18.19
N ASP A 254 -1.97 -7.75 17.25
CA ASP A 254 -1.26 -7.64 15.98
C ASP A 254 -2.01 -6.73 14.98
N VAL A 255 -3.36 -6.65 15.07
CA VAL A 255 -4.17 -5.70 14.29
C VAL A 255 -3.79 -4.27 14.64
N VAL A 256 -3.55 -3.95 15.91
CA VAL A 256 -3.09 -2.63 16.35
C VAL A 256 -1.86 -2.20 15.54
N ARG A 257 -0.85 -3.09 15.44
CA ARG A 257 0.37 -2.80 14.67
C ARG A 257 0.09 -2.58 13.18
N GLY A 258 -0.85 -3.36 12.61
CA GLY A 258 -1.27 -3.21 11.21
C GLY A 258 -1.93 -1.86 10.97
N VAL A 259 -2.87 -1.44 11.83
CA VAL A 259 -3.55 -0.14 11.72
C VAL A 259 -2.53 1.00 11.85
N GLU A 260 -1.65 0.94 12.86
CA GLU A 260 -0.64 1.97 13.07
C GLU A 260 0.38 2.06 11.93
N MET A 261 0.74 0.93 11.29
CA MET A 261 1.61 0.93 10.10
C MET A 261 0.99 1.75 8.97
N PHE A 262 -0.30 1.53 8.65
CA PHE A 262 -0.98 2.26 7.58
C PHE A 262 -1.25 3.73 7.93
N ARG A 263 -1.49 4.03 9.22
CA ARG A 263 -1.67 5.41 9.73
C ARG A 263 -0.37 6.20 9.85
N ASN A 264 0.78 5.53 9.79
CA ASN A 264 2.07 6.21 9.87
C ASN A 264 2.15 7.34 8.83
N PRO A 265 2.57 8.57 9.19
CA PRO A 265 2.62 9.72 8.27
C PRO A 265 3.44 9.48 7.00
N ASN A 266 4.41 8.56 7.03
CA ASN A 266 5.21 8.19 5.85
C ASN A 266 4.50 7.20 4.92
N VAL A 267 3.44 6.56 5.38
CA VAL A 267 2.61 5.60 4.63
C VAL A 267 1.29 6.25 4.25
N ALA A 268 0.59 6.83 5.23
CA ALA A 268 -0.62 7.64 5.10
C ALA A 268 -1.73 6.98 4.25
N ILE A 269 -1.95 5.68 4.45
CA ILE A 269 -3.02 4.92 3.78
C ILE A 269 -4.21 4.80 4.73
N GLU A 270 -5.40 5.12 4.22
CA GLU A 270 -6.63 4.96 4.99
C GLU A 270 -6.93 3.47 5.27
N VAL A 271 -7.21 3.14 6.52
CA VAL A 271 -7.74 1.82 6.88
C VAL A 271 -9.25 1.83 6.69
N PHE A 272 -9.75 1.14 5.66
CA PHE A 272 -11.19 1.04 5.38
C PHE A 272 -11.94 0.32 6.49
N GLY A 273 -11.28 -0.63 7.13
CA GLY A 273 -11.84 -1.31 8.29
C GLY A 273 -11.23 -2.68 8.52
N ILE A 274 -11.88 -3.41 9.42
CA ILE A 274 -11.47 -4.75 9.85
C ILE A 274 -12.50 -5.77 9.37
N VAL A 275 -12.01 -6.92 8.89
CA VAL A 275 -12.80 -8.13 8.67
C VAL A 275 -12.46 -9.12 9.79
N GLU A 276 -13.45 -9.47 10.64
CA GLU A 276 -13.29 -10.49 11.66
C GLU A 276 -13.60 -11.86 11.05
N SER A 277 -12.56 -12.61 10.73
CA SER A 277 -12.65 -13.99 10.25
C SER A 277 -12.78 -14.97 11.40
N MET A 278 -13.38 -16.14 11.15
CA MET A 278 -13.64 -17.19 12.17
C MET A 278 -14.44 -16.69 13.37
N ALA A 279 -15.40 -15.79 13.12
CA ALA A 279 -16.18 -15.07 14.14
C ALA A 279 -17.17 -15.93 14.90
N GLY A 280 -17.27 -17.22 14.61
CA GLY A 280 -18.11 -18.21 15.28
C GLY A 280 -18.36 -19.41 14.40
N PHE A 281 -18.91 -20.46 14.98
CA PHE A 281 -19.22 -21.71 14.31
C PHE A 281 -20.62 -22.18 14.71
N THR A 282 -21.42 -22.56 13.73
CA THR A 282 -22.75 -23.18 13.94
C THR A 282 -22.75 -24.55 13.28
N PRO A 283 -22.80 -25.66 14.05
CA PRO A 283 -22.90 -26.99 13.48
C PRO A 283 -24.19 -27.17 12.70
N ALA A 284 -24.15 -27.90 11.61
CA ALA A 284 -25.35 -28.20 10.81
C ALA A 284 -26.41 -28.98 11.60
N GLU A 285 -25.99 -29.85 12.51
CA GLU A 285 -26.84 -30.65 13.37
C GLU A 285 -27.50 -29.84 14.50
N LEU A 286 -26.93 -28.68 14.84
CA LEU A 286 -27.37 -27.79 15.90
C LEU A 286 -27.51 -26.35 15.41
N PRO A 287 -28.46 -26.05 14.50
CA PRO A 287 -28.50 -24.74 13.79
C PRO A 287 -28.83 -23.56 14.72
N ASN A 288 -29.35 -23.83 15.92
CA ASN A 288 -29.64 -22.78 16.92
C ASN A 288 -28.45 -22.54 17.89
N ASN A 289 -27.37 -23.32 17.79
CA ASN A 289 -26.24 -23.25 18.71
C ASN A 289 -25.05 -22.61 17.98
N ARG A 290 -24.57 -21.47 18.48
CA ARG A 290 -23.36 -20.81 17.97
C ARG A 290 -22.24 -20.93 18.98
N TYR A 291 -21.10 -21.44 18.53
CA TYR A 291 -19.89 -21.62 19.33
C TYR A 291 -18.84 -20.57 18.90
N TYR A 292 -18.08 -20.08 19.87
CA TYR A 292 -17.05 -19.06 19.65
C TYR A 292 -15.66 -19.66 19.93
N LEU A 293 -15.17 -20.48 19.00
CA LEU A 293 -13.95 -21.25 19.15
C LEU A 293 -12.70 -20.36 19.32
N PHE A 294 -12.72 -19.16 18.74
CA PHE A 294 -11.64 -18.19 18.81
C PHE A 294 -11.99 -16.95 19.65
N GLY A 295 -12.97 -17.04 20.54
CA GLY A 295 -13.46 -15.90 21.28
C GLY A 295 -14.58 -15.16 20.54
N ARG A 296 -15.00 -14.01 21.06
CA ARG A 296 -16.14 -13.26 20.54
C ARG A 296 -15.83 -11.77 20.50
N GLY A 297 -16.01 -11.15 19.31
CA GLY A 297 -16.05 -9.69 19.16
C GLY A 297 -14.75 -8.95 19.46
N GLY A 298 -13.60 -9.64 19.47
CA GLY A 298 -12.32 -8.96 19.77
C GLY A 298 -11.93 -7.93 18.73
N ALA A 299 -12.10 -8.28 17.44
CA ALA A 299 -11.81 -7.33 16.35
C ALA A 299 -12.85 -6.20 16.27
N GLU A 300 -14.12 -6.50 16.59
CA GLU A 300 -15.20 -5.51 16.69
C GLU A 300 -14.92 -4.47 17.79
N HIS A 301 -14.50 -4.93 18.96
CA HIS A 301 -14.15 -4.05 20.08
C HIS A 301 -12.99 -3.11 19.69
N TYR A 302 -11.93 -3.67 19.11
CA TYR A 302 -10.79 -2.87 18.67
C TYR A 302 -11.15 -1.92 17.53
N ALA A 303 -12.00 -2.34 16.58
CA ALA A 303 -12.47 -1.45 15.51
C ALA A 303 -13.12 -0.18 16.09
N THR A 304 -13.96 -0.36 17.11
CA THR A 304 -14.59 0.75 17.84
C THR A 304 -13.57 1.63 18.56
N GLU A 305 -12.61 1.03 19.25
CA GLU A 305 -11.55 1.73 19.98
C GLU A 305 -10.63 2.51 19.04
N ALA A 306 -10.26 1.91 17.91
CA ALA A 306 -9.39 2.52 16.91
C ALA A 306 -10.11 3.53 16.00
N GLY A 307 -11.44 3.63 16.07
CA GLY A 307 -12.22 4.48 15.19
C GLY A 307 -12.15 4.05 13.72
N VAL A 308 -12.12 2.72 13.47
CA VAL A 308 -12.21 2.12 12.13
C VAL A 308 -13.47 1.27 12.01
N ASP A 309 -13.96 1.04 10.80
CA ASP A 309 -15.19 0.28 10.62
C ASP A 309 -14.96 -1.23 10.77
N LEU A 310 -15.96 -1.94 11.30
CA LEU A 310 -16.08 -3.38 11.15
C LEU A 310 -16.78 -3.69 9.83
N LEU A 311 -16.01 -4.15 8.83
CA LEU A 311 -16.53 -4.41 7.49
C LEU A 311 -17.42 -5.66 7.46
N GLY A 312 -17.04 -6.70 8.22
CA GLY A 312 -17.80 -7.92 8.32
C GLY A 312 -17.28 -8.88 9.36
N GLN A 313 -18.15 -9.81 9.76
CA GLN A 313 -17.83 -10.95 10.64
C GLN A 313 -18.14 -12.23 9.88
N ILE A 314 -17.11 -12.98 9.51
CA ILE A 314 -17.21 -14.19 8.69
C ILE A 314 -17.12 -15.41 9.61
N PRO A 315 -18.17 -16.23 9.71
CA PRO A 315 -18.14 -17.42 10.55
C PRO A 315 -17.26 -18.52 9.95
N ILE A 316 -16.97 -19.54 10.75
CA ILE A 316 -16.37 -20.78 10.26
C ILE A 316 -17.46 -21.56 9.55
N ILE A 317 -17.30 -21.77 8.25
CA ILE A 317 -18.18 -22.56 7.39
C ILE A 317 -17.29 -23.53 6.61
N GLN A 318 -17.65 -24.80 6.59
CA GLN A 318 -16.83 -25.86 5.98
C GLN A 318 -16.58 -25.61 4.49
N SER A 319 -17.57 -25.15 3.76
CA SER A 319 -17.44 -24.84 2.31
C SER A 319 -16.42 -23.75 1.99
N ILE A 320 -16.09 -22.86 2.94
CA ILE A 320 -15.03 -21.86 2.75
C ILE A 320 -13.66 -22.54 2.61
N MET A 321 -13.39 -23.53 3.45
CA MET A 321 -12.17 -24.34 3.38
C MET A 321 -12.17 -25.21 2.12
N GLU A 322 -13.25 -25.97 1.90
CA GLU A 322 -13.39 -26.85 0.74
C GLU A 322 -13.28 -26.07 -0.59
N GLY A 323 -13.90 -24.90 -0.68
CA GLY A 323 -13.80 -24.04 -1.85
C GLY A 323 -12.38 -23.56 -2.10
N SER A 324 -11.66 -23.17 -1.04
CA SER A 324 -10.26 -22.76 -1.13
C SER A 324 -9.34 -23.92 -1.58
N ASP A 325 -9.59 -25.14 -1.11
CA ASP A 325 -8.79 -26.31 -1.46
C ASP A 325 -9.08 -26.84 -2.88
N ASN A 326 -10.31 -26.62 -3.36
CA ASN A 326 -10.78 -27.09 -4.68
C ASN A 326 -10.66 -26.02 -5.78
N GLY A 327 -10.02 -24.88 -5.51
CA GLY A 327 -9.80 -23.83 -6.52
C GLY A 327 -11.04 -23.04 -6.91
N CYS A 328 -12.05 -23.00 -6.04
CA CYS A 328 -13.29 -22.27 -6.26
C CYS A 328 -13.77 -21.62 -4.95
N PRO A 329 -13.44 -20.34 -4.69
CA PRO A 329 -13.85 -19.64 -3.48
C PRO A 329 -15.36 -19.75 -3.22
N ALA A 330 -15.73 -20.06 -1.98
CA ALA A 330 -17.11 -20.42 -1.61
C ALA A 330 -18.12 -19.31 -1.86
N SER A 331 -17.71 -18.04 -1.88
CA SER A 331 -18.57 -16.92 -2.28
C SER A 331 -19.09 -17.04 -3.72
N MET A 332 -18.48 -17.89 -4.56
CA MET A 332 -18.97 -18.19 -5.90
C MET A 332 -20.11 -19.22 -5.89
N THR A 333 -20.00 -20.25 -5.08
CA THR A 333 -20.83 -21.46 -5.16
C THR A 333 -21.79 -21.67 -4.01
N ASP A 334 -21.52 -21.10 -2.83
CA ASP A 334 -22.32 -21.31 -1.63
C ASP A 334 -23.15 -20.08 -1.28
N SER A 335 -24.48 -20.20 -1.39
CA SER A 335 -25.42 -19.14 -1.05
C SER A 335 -25.47 -18.80 0.44
N ALA A 336 -24.97 -19.66 1.33
CA ALA A 336 -24.84 -19.36 2.74
C ALA A 336 -23.59 -18.55 3.07
N VAL A 337 -22.56 -18.59 2.20
CA VAL A 337 -21.30 -17.87 2.34
C VAL A 337 -21.33 -16.52 1.63
N GLU A 338 -21.93 -16.47 0.45
CA GLU A 338 -21.97 -15.28 -0.42
C GLU A 338 -22.38 -14.00 0.32
N PRO A 339 -23.43 -13.96 1.15
CA PRO A 339 -23.87 -12.72 1.80
C PRO A 339 -22.82 -12.06 2.70
N TYR A 340 -21.96 -12.84 3.34
CA TYR A 340 -20.91 -12.30 4.19
C TYR A 340 -19.88 -11.51 3.40
N TYR A 341 -19.41 -12.06 2.29
CA TYR A 341 -18.40 -11.40 1.46
C TYR A 341 -18.99 -10.29 0.60
N ARG A 342 -20.24 -10.44 0.16
CA ARG A 342 -21.01 -9.39 -0.51
C ARG A 342 -21.13 -8.15 0.38
N GLN A 343 -21.49 -8.31 1.65
CA GLN A 343 -21.56 -7.21 2.61
C GLN A 343 -20.22 -6.47 2.74
N VAL A 344 -19.11 -7.21 2.79
CA VAL A 344 -17.76 -6.61 2.82
C VAL A 344 -17.49 -5.85 1.53
N ALA A 345 -17.79 -6.43 0.37
CA ALA A 345 -17.61 -5.81 -0.93
C ALA A 345 -18.41 -4.51 -1.07
N GLU A 346 -19.69 -4.52 -0.70
CA GLU A 346 -20.58 -3.34 -0.76
C GLU A 346 -20.05 -2.20 0.12
N LYS A 347 -19.59 -2.50 1.35
CA LYS A 347 -18.99 -1.48 2.23
C LYS A 347 -17.69 -0.90 1.68
N VAL A 348 -16.86 -1.72 1.02
CA VAL A 348 -15.63 -1.27 0.37
C VAL A 348 -15.94 -0.32 -0.78
N VAL A 349 -16.89 -0.70 -1.63
CA VAL A 349 -17.38 0.15 -2.73
C VAL A 349 -17.93 1.48 -2.21
N GLU A 350 -18.77 1.44 -1.16
CA GLU A 350 -19.33 2.64 -0.54
C GLU A 350 -18.26 3.61 -0.01
N LYS A 351 -17.19 3.08 0.60
CA LYS A 351 -16.08 3.90 1.09
C LYS A 351 -15.33 4.62 -0.03
N LEU A 352 -15.10 3.94 -1.13
CA LEU A 352 -14.43 4.52 -2.30
C LEU A 352 -15.30 5.56 -3.01
N MET A 353 -16.62 5.32 -3.11
CA MET A 353 -17.55 6.31 -3.68
C MET A 353 -17.63 7.60 -2.86
N LYS A 354 -17.40 7.55 -1.54
CA LYS A 354 -17.38 8.75 -0.67
C LYS A 354 -16.11 9.59 -0.82
N LYS A 355 -15.06 9.04 -1.46
CA LYS A 355 -13.80 9.74 -1.73
C LYS A 355 -13.81 10.52 -3.05
N CYS A 356 -14.67 10.15 -3.98
CA CYS A 356 -14.89 10.84 -5.24
C CYS A 356 -15.89 11.99 -5.06
#